data_193ec1492e02fbe746225f74275ecb57
#
_entry.id   193ec1492e02fbe746225f74275ecb57
#
_cell.length_a   1.000
_cell.length_b   1.000
_cell.length_c   1.000
_cell.angle_alpha   90.00
_cell.angle_beta   90.00
_cell.angle_gamma   90.00
#
_symmetry.space_group_name_H-M   'P 1'
#
loop_
_entity.id
_entity.type
_entity.pdbx_description
1 polymer ?
#
loop_
_entity_poly.entity_id
_entity_poly.type
_entity_poly.pdbx_seq_one_letter_code
_entity_poly.pdbx_strand_id
1 'polypeptide(L)'
;MNIYVVRKATQGLANYIIKAGKQDKGVAIAYDSRRMSPEFSMEAALCLAANGIKAYRFESLRPTPELSFAVRYLDCVAGINVTASHNPPEYNGYKVYWEDGAQITPPHDQGIMAEVKAITDFADTKTMDMVEAKKKGLLVTIGSEVDDAYMGELKKLILNQDAIDKYGKDLKIVYTPLHGTGNIPVSYTHLTLPTNS
;
A
#
# COMPACT_ATOMS: atom_id res chain seq x y z
N MET A 1 -15.42 -8.81 4.07
CA MET A 1 -14.51 -8.12 5.01
C MET A 1 -15.26 -6.96 5.67
N ASN A 2 -14.94 -6.59 6.92
CA ASN A 2 -15.50 -5.45 7.65
C ASN A 2 -14.43 -4.83 8.55
N ILE A 3 -14.72 -3.67 9.17
CA ILE A 3 -13.75 -2.92 9.98
C ILE A 3 -13.20 -3.72 11.17
N TYR A 4 -14.01 -4.57 11.83
CA TYR A 4 -13.58 -5.38 12.97
C TYR A 4 -12.53 -6.43 12.55
N VAL A 5 -12.76 -7.08 11.41
CA VAL A 5 -11.82 -8.06 10.86
C VAL A 5 -10.52 -7.37 10.44
N VAL A 6 -10.60 -6.18 9.83
CA VAL A 6 -9.41 -5.38 9.46
C VAL A 6 -8.61 -4.99 10.71
N ARG A 7 -9.27 -4.46 11.74
CA ARG A 7 -8.61 -4.12 13.01
C ARG A 7 -7.95 -5.33 13.64
N LYS A 8 -8.66 -6.47 13.69
CA LYS A 8 -8.11 -7.71 14.27
C LYS A 8 -6.87 -8.19 13.52
N ALA A 9 -6.91 -8.21 12.19
CA ALA A 9 -5.76 -8.58 11.36
C ALA A 9 -4.59 -7.63 11.56
N THR A 10 -4.87 -6.32 11.62
CA THR A 10 -3.86 -5.28 11.82
C THR A 10 -3.29 -5.30 13.24
N GLN A 11 -4.12 -5.57 14.26
CA GLN A 11 -3.65 -5.73 15.64
C GLN A 11 -2.70 -6.92 15.76
N GLY A 12 -3.02 -8.05 15.11
CA GLY A 12 -2.12 -9.21 15.08
C GLY A 12 -0.79 -8.90 14.39
N LEU A 13 -0.83 -8.18 13.27
CA LEU A 13 0.40 -7.69 12.60
C LEU A 13 1.19 -6.75 13.52
N ALA A 14 0.52 -5.80 14.19
CA ALA A 14 1.17 -4.86 15.12
C ALA A 14 1.84 -5.60 16.27
N ASN A 15 1.17 -6.59 16.87
CA ASN A 15 1.73 -7.41 17.95
C ASN A 15 2.99 -8.15 17.48
N TYR A 16 2.96 -8.72 16.28
CA TYR A 16 4.10 -9.42 15.69
C TYR A 16 5.29 -8.48 15.45
N ILE A 17 5.05 -7.28 14.90
CA ILE A 17 6.07 -6.25 14.67
C ILE A 17 6.71 -5.81 15.99
N ILE A 18 5.88 -5.58 17.03
CA ILE A 18 6.36 -5.17 18.35
C ILE A 18 7.22 -6.28 18.99
N LYS A 19 6.79 -7.54 18.92
CA LYS A 19 7.56 -8.69 19.39
C LYS A 19 8.90 -8.85 18.68
N ALA A 20 8.96 -8.47 17.41
CA ALA A 20 10.19 -8.44 16.63
C ALA A 20 11.09 -7.21 16.93
N GLY A 21 10.64 -6.27 17.76
CA GLY A 21 11.38 -5.03 18.09
C GLY A 21 11.55 -4.07 16.92
N LYS A 22 10.61 -4.09 15.94
CA LYS A 22 10.71 -3.33 14.68
C LYS A 22 9.67 -2.22 14.54
N GLN A 23 9.00 -1.83 15.62
CA GLN A 23 7.91 -0.85 15.57
C GLN A 23 8.33 0.53 15.04
N ASP A 24 9.60 0.90 15.18
CA ASP A 24 10.13 2.21 14.77
C ASP A 24 10.22 2.38 13.24
N LYS A 25 10.25 1.27 12.48
CA LYS A 25 10.35 1.31 11.02
C LYS A 25 9.05 1.71 10.31
N GLY A 26 7.91 1.47 10.93
CA GLY A 26 6.62 1.80 10.33
C GLY A 26 6.12 0.80 9.29
N VAL A 27 4.93 1.09 8.73
CA VAL A 27 4.22 0.23 7.76
C VAL A 27 3.67 1.08 6.61
N ALA A 28 3.95 0.69 5.35
CA ALA A 28 3.37 1.31 4.17
C ALA A 28 1.99 0.70 3.84
N ILE A 29 1.03 1.53 3.38
CA ILE A 29 -0.33 1.08 3.11
C ILE A 29 -0.81 1.59 1.75
N ALA A 30 -1.14 0.66 0.86
CA ALA A 30 -1.82 0.93 -0.40
C ALA A 30 -3.21 0.27 -0.45
N TYR A 31 -4.02 0.71 -1.38
CA TYR A 31 -5.37 0.18 -1.59
C TYR A 31 -5.80 0.36 -3.05
N ASP A 32 -6.79 -0.42 -3.47
CA ASP A 32 -7.34 -0.38 -4.81
C ASP A 32 -8.66 0.40 -4.90
N SER A 33 -9.31 0.34 -6.06
CA SER A 33 -10.57 1.04 -6.36
C SER A 33 -11.82 0.35 -5.79
N ARG A 34 -11.69 -0.77 -5.08
CA ARG A 34 -12.81 -1.53 -4.55
C ARG A 34 -13.56 -0.76 -3.49
N ARG A 35 -14.86 -1.06 -3.40
CA ARG A 35 -15.71 -0.53 -2.33
C ARG A 35 -15.08 -0.79 -0.96
N MET A 36 -15.06 0.23 -0.11
CA MET A 36 -14.50 0.24 1.24
C MET A 36 -12.96 0.07 1.32
N SER A 37 -12.23 0.00 0.20
CA SER A 37 -10.76 -0.06 0.27
C SER A 37 -10.14 1.17 0.92
N PRO A 38 -10.59 2.40 0.63
CA PRO A 38 -10.11 3.60 1.33
C PRO A 38 -10.38 3.54 2.84
N GLU A 39 -11.58 3.14 3.26
CA GLU A 39 -11.99 3.05 4.66
C GLU A 39 -11.19 1.97 5.40
N PHE A 40 -11.08 0.78 4.81
CA PHE A 40 -10.31 -0.32 5.41
C PHE A 40 -8.82 0.00 5.53
N SER A 41 -8.25 0.70 4.55
CA SER A 41 -6.85 1.16 4.63
C SER A 41 -6.64 2.18 5.74
N MET A 42 -7.62 3.07 5.98
CA MET A 42 -7.57 4.01 7.09
C MET A 42 -7.72 3.32 8.44
N GLU A 43 -8.65 2.36 8.56
CA GLU A 43 -8.81 1.56 9.79
C GLU A 43 -7.51 0.81 10.15
N ALA A 44 -6.83 0.24 9.16
CA ALA A 44 -5.52 -0.37 9.38
C ALA A 44 -4.49 0.66 9.86
N ALA A 45 -4.42 1.83 9.24
CA ALA A 45 -3.51 2.89 9.62
C ALA A 45 -3.74 3.38 11.06
N LEU A 46 -5.01 3.57 11.46
CA LEU A 46 -5.36 4.01 12.81
C LEU A 46 -5.11 2.95 13.88
N CYS A 47 -5.25 1.68 13.52
CA CYS A 47 -4.89 0.56 14.40
C CYS A 47 -3.37 0.50 14.63
N LEU A 48 -2.55 0.64 13.58
CA LEU A 48 -1.09 0.71 13.70
C LEU A 48 -0.67 1.90 14.56
N ALA A 49 -1.22 3.08 14.29
CA ALA A 49 -0.94 4.30 15.03
C ALA A 49 -1.28 4.15 16.54
N ALA A 50 -2.41 3.51 16.87
CA ALA A 50 -2.78 3.23 18.25
C ALA A 50 -1.84 2.26 18.97
N ASN A 51 -1.04 1.50 18.23
CA ASN A 51 0.02 0.63 18.72
C ASN A 51 1.42 1.30 18.68
N GLY A 52 1.48 2.60 18.40
CA GLY A 52 2.73 3.36 18.31
C GLY A 52 3.54 3.10 17.04
N ILE A 53 2.97 2.42 16.05
CA ILE A 53 3.64 2.11 14.78
C ILE A 53 3.22 3.17 13.74
N LYS A 54 4.20 3.82 13.11
CA LYS A 54 3.93 4.81 12.07
C LYS A 54 3.33 4.15 10.83
N ALA A 55 2.22 4.68 10.33
CA ALA A 55 1.55 4.24 9.12
C ALA A 55 1.78 5.27 8.00
N TYR A 56 2.41 4.84 6.91
CA TYR A 56 2.58 5.60 5.68
C TYR A 56 1.49 5.17 4.70
N ARG A 57 0.42 5.95 4.61
CA ARG A 57 -0.73 5.62 3.77
C ARG A 57 -0.74 6.46 2.50
N PHE A 58 -0.85 5.82 1.34
CA PHE A 58 -1.05 6.55 0.09
C PHE A 58 -2.32 7.40 0.12
N GLU A 59 -2.23 8.61 -0.43
CA GLU A 59 -3.34 9.57 -0.50
C GLU A 59 -4.52 9.07 -1.33
N SER A 60 -4.21 8.31 -2.39
CA SER A 60 -5.18 7.68 -3.28
C SER A 60 -4.71 6.26 -3.65
N LEU A 61 -5.51 5.55 -4.43
CA LEU A 61 -5.20 4.17 -4.84
C LEU A 61 -3.83 4.08 -5.55
N ARG A 62 -3.07 3.03 -5.23
CA ARG A 62 -1.78 2.70 -5.88
C ARG A 62 -1.69 1.20 -6.12
N PRO A 63 -0.93 0.78 -7.18
CA PRO A 63 -0.77 -0.62 -7.52
C PRO A 63 0.17 -1.36 -6.55
N THR A 64 -0.01 -2.67 -6.47
CA THR A 64 0.82 -3.56 -5.63
C THR A 64 2.33 -3.40 -5.84
N PRO A 65 2.86 -3.28 -7.07
CA PRO A 65 4.31 -3.07 -7.26
C PRO A 65 4.83 -1.78 -6.63
N GLU A 66 4.03 -0.74 -6.62
CA GLU A 66 4.40 0.53 -6.00
C GLU A 66 4.39 0.44 -4.46
N LEU A 67 3.45 -0.33 -3.87
CA LEU A 67 3.54 -0.66 -2.45
C LEU A 67 4.81 -1.43 -2.12
N SER A 68 5.15 -2.45 -2.90
CA SER A 68 6.39 -3.22 -2.72
C SER A 68 7.63 -2.32 -2.77
N PHE A 69 7.65 -1.35 -3.68
CA PHE A 69 8.69 -0.34 -3.76
C PHE A 69 8.67 0.57 -2.52
N ALA A 70 7.51 1.08 -2.11
CA ALA A 70 7.36 1.98 -0.97
C ALA A 70 7.87 1.35 0.34
N VAL A 71 7.60 0.05 0.57
CA VAL A 71 8.11 -0.68 1.75
C VAL A 71 9.63 -0.57 1.84
N ARG A 72 10.33 -0.79 0.74
CA ARG A 72 11.81 -0.72 0.69
C ARG A 72 12.32 0.72 0.69
N TYR A 73 11.69 1.60 -0.05
CA TYR A 73 12.09 3.00 -0.20
C TYR A 73 11.99 3.78 1.11
N LEU A 74 10.93 3.52 1.90
CA LEU A 74 10.69 4.16 3.20
C LEU A 74 11.31 3.40 4.38
N ASP A 75 12.06 2.32 4.14
CA ASP A 75 12.59 1.39 5.14
C ASP A 75 11.51 0.88 6.11
N CYS A 76 10.34 0.57 5.61
CA CYS A 76 9.24 0.02 6.40
C CYS A 76 9.50 -1.45 6.76
N VAL A 77 9.03 -1.89 7.95
CA VAL A 77 9.09 -3.30 8.36
C VAL A 77 8.08 -4.14 7.59
N ALA A 78 6.98 -3.55 7.15
CA ALA A 78 5.89 -4.26 6.46
C ALA A 78 5.12 -3.33 5.53
N GLY A 79 4.32 -3.94 4.66
CA GLY A 79 3.32 -3.28 3.84
C GLY A 79 1.96 -3.93 3.96
N ILE A 80 0.90 -3.14 3.80
CA ILE A 80 -0.48 -3.62 3.73
C ILE A 80 -1.07 -3.20 2.39
N ASN A 81 -1.65 -4.13 1.65
CA ASN A 81 -2.46 -3.82 0.47
C ASN A 81 -3.91 -4.26 0.67
N VAL A 82 -4.82 -3.29 0.66
CA VAL A 82 -6.26 -3.56 0.73
C VAL A 82 -6.78 -3.78 -0.69
N THR A 83 -6.83 -5.04 -1.10
CA THR A 83 -7.22 -5.48 -2.45
C THR A 83 -7.61 -6.94 -2.48
N ALA A 84 -8.57 -7.29 -3.33
CA ALA A 84 -8.88 -8.68 -3.66
C ALA A 84 -8.35 -9.08 -5.06
N SER A 85 -7.33 -8.38 -5.58
CA SER A 85 -6.72 -8.66 -6.89
C SER A 85 -7.75 -8.58 -8.03
N HIS A 86 -7.98 -9.68 -8.75
CA HIS A 86 -8.92 -9.80 -9.86
C HIS A 86 -10.23 -10.52 -9.50
N ASN A 87 -10.49 -10.75 -8.22
CA ASN A 87 -11.74 -11.33 -7.77
C ASN A 87 -12.94 -10.41 -8.09
N PRO A 88 -14.18 -10.93 -8.17
CA PRO A 88 -15.39 -10.15 -8.38
C PRO A 88 -15.52 -8.94 -7.44
N PRO A 89 -16.25 -7.89 -7.83
CA PRO A 89 -16.25 -6.58 -7.13
C PRO A 89 -16.81 -6.62 -5.71
N GLU A 90 -17.61 -7.61 -5.36
CA GLU A 90 -18.15 -7.82 -4.01
C GLU A 90 -17.11 -8.28 -2.99
N TYR A 91 -15.97 -8.80 -3.45
CA TYR A 91 -14.88 -9.22 -2.58
C TYR A 91 -13.93 -8.06 -2.28
N ASN A 92 -13.35 -8.08 -1.09
CA ASN A 92 -12.20 -7.29 -0.73
C ASN A 92 -11.23 -8.14 0.09
N GLY A 93 -9.97 -7.76 0.17
CA GLY A 93 -8.92 -8.54 0.81
C GLY A 93 -7.91 -7.68 1.54
N TYR A 94 -7.10 -8.33 2.36
CA TYR A 94 -6.06 -7.74 3.16
C TYR A 94 -4.79 -8.57 2.97
N LYS A 95 -3.79 -8.00 2.28
CA LYS A 95 -2.52 -8.66 1.98
C LYS A 95 -1.41 -7.98 2.75
N VAL A 96 -0.51 -8.77 3.30
CA VAL A 96 0.66 -8.30 4.05
C VAL A 96 1.94 -8.59 3.27
N TYR A 97 2.85 -7.62 3.30
CA TYR A 97 4.19 -7.66 2.73
C TYR A 97 5.20 -7.46 3.85
N TRP A 98 6.41 -8.00 3.71
CA TRP A 98 7.46 -7.80 4.70
C TRP A 98 8.51 -6.79 4.22
N GLU A 99 9.57 -6.59 4.99
CA GLU A 99 10.58 -5.55 4.74
C GLU A 99 11.33 -5.68 3.40
N ASP A 100 11.32 -6.87 2.80
CA ASP A 100 11.86 -7.11 1.46
C ASP A 100 10.93 -6.65 0.32
N GLY A 101 9.72 -6.21 0.65
CA GLY A 101 8.68 -5.82 -0.30
C GLY A 101 7.93 -6.99 -0.93
N ALA A 102 8.19 -8.24 -0.51
CA ALA A 102 7.46 -9.41 -0.97
C ALA A 102 6.25 -9.74 -0.09
N GLN A 103 5.24 -10.38 -0.67
CA GLN A 103 4.12 -10.89 0.13
C GLN A 103 4.63 -11.94 1.11
N ILE A 104 4.15 -11.87 2.35
CA ILE A 104 4.62 -12.72 3.45
C ILE A 104 4.49 -14.21 3.13
N THR A 105 5.51 -14.96 3.54
CA THR A 105 5.62 -16.42 3.51
C THR A 105 6.12 -16.89 4.88
N PRO A 106 6.20 -18.22 5.14
CA PRO A 106 6.78 -18.71 6.38
C PRO A 106 8.20 -18.15 6.64
N PRO A 107 8.52 -17.73 7.87
CA PRO A 107 7.74 -17.91 9.12
C PRO A 107 6.77 -16.76 9.43
N HIS A 108 6.78 -15.67 8.66
CA HIS A 108 6.07 -14.43 8.99
C HIS A 108 4.54 -14.61 8.95
N ASP A 109 4.01 -15.29 7.94
CA ASP A 109 2.58 -15.57 7.81
C ASP A 109 2.03 -16.36 9.00
N GLN A 110 2.76 -17.38 9.43
CA GLN A 110 2.41 -18.21 10.59
C GLN A 110 2.46 -17.42 11.89
N GLY A 111 3.52 -16.61 12.08
CA GLY A 111 3.70 -15.77 13.26
C GLY A 111 2.61 -14.72 13.38
N ILE A 112 2.31 -13.99 12.30
CA ILE A 112 1.23 -12.99 12.27
C ILE A 112 -0.12 -13.66 12.53
N MET A 113 -0.38 -14.81 11.89
CA MET A 113 -1.64 -15.52 12.07
C MET A 113 -1.82 -16.06 13.51
N ALA A 114 -0.73 -16.44 14.18
CA ALA A 114 -0.77 -16.82 15.60
C ALA A 114 -1.21 -15.63 16.47
N GLU A 115 -0.65 -14.43 16.23
CA GLU A 115 -1.07 -13.21 16.93
C GLU A 115 -2.54 -12.85 16.66
N VAL A 116 -2.99 -12.97 15.41
CA VAL A 116 -4.41 -12.73 15.05
C VAL A 116 -5.35 -13.69 15.77
N LYS A 117 -4.98 -14.97 15.85
CA LYS A 117 -5.78 -16.00 16.55
C LYS A 117 -5.82 -15.79 18.07
N ALA A 118 -4.75 -15.25 18.64
CA ALA A 118 -4.68 -14.97 20.09
C ALA A 118 -5.63 -13.84 20.52
N ILE A 119 -6.06 -12.98 19.60
CA ILE A 119 -7.08 -11.95 19.89
C ILE A 119 -8.45 -12.63 19.89
N THR A 120 -9.02 -12.84 21.07
CA THR A 120 -10.32 -13.52 21.23
C THR A 120 -11.51 -12.56 21.23
N ASP A 121 -11.31 -11.32 21.69
CA ASP A 121 -12.32 -10.27 21.70
C ASP A 121 -11.90 -9.13 20.74
N PHE A 122 -12.84 -8.62 19.97
CA PHE A 122 -12.62 -7.44 19.13
C PHE A 122 -12.37 -6.17 19.94
N ALA A 123 -12.80 -6.12 21.20
CA ALA A 123 -12.53 -5.03 22.13
C ALA A 123 -11.02 -4.90 22.44
N ASP A 124 -10.23 -5.97 22.28
CA ASP A 124 -8.78 -5.96 22.47
C ASP A 124 -8.03 -5.29 21.30
N THR A 125 -8.72 -4.96 20.22
CA THR A 125 -8.14 -4.27 19.09
C THR A 125 -8.10 -2.76 19.32
N LYS A 126 -6.92 -2.16 19.17
CA LYS A 126 -6.72 -0.73 19.37
C LYS A 126 -7.06 0.06 18.12
N THR A 127 -7.53 1.28 18.31
CA THR A 127 -7.67 2.30 17.28
C THR A 127 -7.49 3.68 17.92
N MET A 128 -7.21 4.71 17.11
CA MET A 128 -7.16 6.08 17.61
C MET A 128 -7.85 7.04 16.63
N ASP A 129 -8.09 8.25 17.09
CA ASP A 129 -8.62 9.32 16.23
C ASP A 129 -7.60 9.72 15.17
N MET A 130 -8.09 10.02 13.96
CA MET A 130 -7.25 10.39 12.81
C MET A 130 -6.49 11.70 13.03
N VAL A 131 -7.11 12.70 13.67
CA VAL A 131 -6.48 14.00 13.93
C VAL A 131 -5.37 13.81 14.96
N GLU A 132 -5.60 13.00 15.99
CA GLU A 132 -4.61 12.64 16.98
C GLU A 132 -3.45 11.87 16.35
N ALA A 133 -3.71 10.89 15.50
CA ALA A 133 -2.69 10.11 14.80
C ALA A 133 -1.78 11.00 13.95
N LYS A 134 -2.36 11.95 13.19
CA LYS A 134 -1.62 12.95 12.41
C LYS A 134 -0.80 13.87 13.32
N LYS A 135 -1.39 14.39 14.39
CA LYS A 135 -0.70 15.28 15.33
C LYS A 135 0.51 14.62 15.98
N LYS A 136 0.43 13.32 16.25
CA LYS A 136 1.54 12.51 16.79
C LYS A 136 2.57 12.08 15.73
N GLY A 137 2.34 12.39 14.45
CA GLY A 137 3.21 11.93 13.34
C GLY A 137 3.16 10.42 13.09
N LEU A 138 2.12 9.74 13.60
CA LEU A 138 1.92 8.29 13.45
C LEU A 138 1.08 7.95 12.21
N LEU A 139 0.38 8.91 11.62
CA LEU A 139 -0.29 8.77 10.33
C LEU A 139 0.31 9.79 9.35
N VAL A 140 1.07 9.28 8.39
CA VAL A 140 1.73 10.06 7.34
C VAL A 140 1.05 9.76 6.01
N THR A 141 0.62 10.80 5.31
CA THR A 141 0.13 10.66 3.93
C THR A 141 1.32 10.71 2.99
N ILE A 142 1.42 9.73 2.10
CA ILE A 142 2.42 9.63 1.05
C ILE A 142 1.75 9.69 -0.33
N GLY A 143 2.49 10.12 -1.35
CA GLY A 143 1.99 10.27 -2.72
C GLY A 143 3.14 10.60 -3.66
N SER A 144 3.16 11.81 -4.24
CA SER A 144 4.06 12.21 -5.32
C SER A 144 5.55 11.96 -5.06
N GLU A 145 6.03 12.09 -3.84
CA GLU A 145 7.43 11.80 -3.52
C GLU A 145 7.78 10.33 -3.80
N VAL A 146 6.91 9.40 -3.40
CA VAL A 146 7.09 7.97 -3.64
C VAL A 146 6.83 7.65 -5.11
N ASP A 147 5.80 8.26 -5.72
CA ASP A 147 5.47 8.11 -7.13
C ASP A 147 6.67 8.49 -8.01
N ASP A 148 7.28 9.65 -7.77
CA ASP A 148 8.43 10.16 -8.52
C ASP A 148 9.65 9.22 -8.41
N ALA A 149 9.92 8.75 -7.20
CA ALA A 149 11.01 7.80 -6.95
C ALA A 149 10.76 6.47 -7.66
N TYR A 150 9.53 5.93 -7.58
CA TYR A 150 9.13 4.70 -8.25
C TYR A 150 9.24 4.83 -9.78
N MET A 151 8.71 5.92 -10.34
CA MET A 151 8.80 6.20 -11.77
C MET A 151 10.23 6.39 -12.24
N GLY A 152 11.09 6.99 -11.41
CA GLY A 152 12.51 7.11 -11.68
C GLY A 152 13.20 5.75 -11.86
N GLU A 153 12.83 4.75 -11.04
CA GLU A 153 13.34 3.38 -11.21
C GLU A 153 12.76 2.69 -12.43
N LEU A 154 11.47 2.86 -12.71
CA LEU A 154 10.84 2.26 -13.90
C LEU A 154 11.43 2.80 -15.20
N LYS A 155 11.76 4.09 -15.29
CA LYS A 155 12.39 4.69 -16.47
C LYS A 155 13.73 4.05 -16.81
N LYS A 156 14.49 3.58 -15.82
CA LYS A 156 15.76 2.87 -16.06
C LYS A 156 15.58 1.51 -16.74
N LEU A 157 14.37 0.97 -16.75
CA LEU A 157 14.04 -0.31 -17.37
C LEU A 157 13.63 -0.19 -18.83
N ILE A 158 13.57 1.02 -19.39
CA ILE A 158 13.23 1.25 -20.80
C ILE A 158 14.38 0.75 -21.67
N LEU A 159 14.14 -0.26 -22.50
CA LEU A 159 15.15 -0.88 -23.36
C LEU A 159 15.30 -0.24 -24.73
N ASN A 160 14.24 0.38 -25.26
CA ASN A 160 14.18 0.85 -26.64
C ASN A 160 13.77 2.33 -26.72
N GLN A 161 14.51 3.21 -26.05
CA GLN A 161 14.23 4.65 -26.05
C GLN A 161 14.23 5.24 -27.47
N ASP A 162 15.17 4.81 -28.33
CA ASP A 162 15.25 5.28 -29.72
C ASP A 162 13.96 4.99 -30.51
N ALA A 163 13.30 3.86 -30.25
CA ALA A 163 12.03 3.54 -30.91
C ALA A 163 10.90 4.46 -30.40
N ILE A 164 10.90 4.79 -29.10
CA ILE A 164 9.95 5.74 -28.51
C ILE A 164 10.16 7.13 -29.13
N ASP A 165 11.37 7.59 -29.20
CA ASP A 165 11.71 8.91 -29.75
C ASP A 165 11.34 9.03 -31.25
N LYS A 166 11.50 7.93 -31.99
CA LYS A 166 11.22 7.90 -33.43
C LYS A 166 9.73 7.81 -33.75
N TYR A 167 8.99 6.97 -33.06
CA TYR A 167 7.61 6.62 -33.40
C TYR A 167 6.56 7.14 -32.41
N GLY A 168 6.95 7.53 -31.20
CA GLY A 168 6.04 7.90 -30.13
C GLY A 168 5.13 9.08 -30.48
N LYS A 169 5.59 10.02 -31.32
CA LYS A 169 4.81 11.19 -31.75
C LYS A 169 3.60 10.83 -32.63
N ASP A 170 3.70 9.74 -33.35
CA ASP A 170 2.66 9.28 -34.28
C ASP A 170 1.75 8.23 -33.65
N LEU A 171 2.08 7.76 -32.44
CA LEU A 171 1.36 6.71 -31.75
C LEU A 171 0.07 7.27 -31.13
N LYS A 172 -1.06 6.73 -31.54
CA LYS A 172 -2.37 7.07 -30.96
C LYS A 172 -2.75 6.03 -29.91
N ILE A 173 -2.82 6.44 -28.65
CA ILE A 173 -3.13 5.56 -27.52
C ILE A 173 -4.48 5.97 -26.93
N VAL A 174 -5.40 5.02 -26.80
CA VAL A 174 -6.60 5.14 -25.97
C VAL A 174 -6.36 4.31 -24.71
N TYR A 175 -6.29 4.96 -23.58
CA TYR A 175 -6.02 4.33 -22.29
C TYR A 175 -7.18 4.51 -21.33
N THR A 176 -7.56 3.43 -20.64
CA THR A 176 -8.50 3.47 -19.51
C THR A 176 -7.96 2.65 -18.34
N PRO A 177 -7.91 3.19 -17.12
CA PRO A 177 -7.50 2.44 -15.93
C PRO A 177 -8.62 1.61 -15.31
N LEU A 178 -9.83 1.65 -15.85
CA LEU A 178 -11.01 0.98 -15.27
C LEU A 178 -10.94 -0.55 -15.39
N HIS A 179 -11.07 -1.26 -14.27
CA HIS A 179 -11.28 -0.81 -12.88
C HIS A 179 -10.03 -1.07 -12.01
N GLY A 180 -8.85 -0.76 -12.54
CA GLY A 180 -7.56 -1.02 -11.90
C GLY A 180 -7.00 0.18 -11.14
N THR A 181 -5.71 0.10 -10.86
CA THR A 181 -4.95 1.09 -10.08
C THR A 181 -3.89 1.82 -10.90
N GLY A 182 -3.90 1.64 -12.23
CA GLY A 182 -2.86 2.14 -13.13
C GLY A 182 -2.96 3.62 -13.52
N ASN A 183 -3.97 4.37 -13.03
CA ASN A 183 -4.19 5.74 -13.50
C ASN A 183 -2.93 6.63 -13.32
N ILE A 184 -2.44 6.74 -12.11
CA ILE A 184 -1.27 7.59 -11.80
C ILE A 184 0.00 7.05 -12.45
N PRO A 185 0.42 5.79 -12.22
CA PRO A 185 1.67 5.28 -12.80
C PRO A 185 1.70 5.32 -14.33
N VAL A 186 0.61 4.94 -15.00
CA VAL A 186 0.58 4.91 -16.46
C VAL A 186 0.53 6.32 -17.05
N SER A 187 -0.24 7.23 -16.48
CA SER A 187 -0.27 8.63 -16.89
C SER A 187 1.12 9.27 -16.76
N TYR A 188 1.85 8.91 -15.71
CA TYR A 188 3.19 9.43 -15.44
C TYR A 188 4.25 8.90 -16.41
N THR A 189 4.17 7.62 -16.82
CA THR A 189 5.21 6.98 -17.66
C THR A 189 4.94 7.08 -19.16
N HIS A 190 3.67 7.02 -19.58
CA HIS A 190 3.30 6.86 -20.97
C HIS A 190 2.64 8.10 -21.57
N LEU A 191 1.99 8.94 -20.77
CA LEU A 191 1.25 10.10 -21.25
C LEU A 191 1.99 11.42 -21.04
N THR A 192 3.16 11.42 -20.40
CA THR A 192 4.10 12.55 -20.39
C THR A 192 5.05 12.55 -21.60
N LEU A 193 4.76 11.77 -22.62
CA LEU A 193 5.25 12.09 -23.96
C LEU A 193 4.80 13.53 -24.26
N PRO A 194 5.66 14.41 -24.82
CA PRO A 194 5.32 15.81 -25.00
C PRO A 194 4.04 15.92 -25.82
N THR A 195 2.93 16.03 -25.13
CA THR A 195 1.67 16.48 -25.72
C THR A 195 1.88 17.96 -25.95
N ASN A 196 2.25 18.34 -27.15
CA ASN A 196 2.12 19.72 -27.58
C ASN A 196 0.63 20.05 -27.49
N SER A 197 0.28 20.78 -26.42
CA SER A 197 -1.00 21.46 -26.30
C SER A 197 -1.18 22.47 -27.42
#